data_d82b6a32b59587fc83e9ff2fc4fe7a8f
#
_entry.id   d82b6a32b59587fc83e9ff2fc4fe7a8f
#
_cell.length_a   1.000
_cell.length_b   1.000
_cell.length_c   1.000
_cell.angle_alpha   90.00
_cell.angle_beta   90.00
_cell.angle_gamma   90.00
#
_symmetry.space_group_name_H-M   'P 1'
#
loop_
_entity.id
_entity.type
_entity.pdbx_description
1 polymer ?
#
loop_
_entity_poly.entity_id
_entity_poly.type
_entity_poly.pdbx_seq_one_letter_code
_entity_poly.pdbx_strand_id
1 'polypeptide(L)'
;MTEKKVILTGDRPTGHLHIGHYVGSLKERVKMQNSGKYDPYIMIADQQALTDNARDPEKIHNSLIQVALDYLAVGLDPEKSTIYVQSQIPALSELNMYFLNLVTVSRLERNPTVKAEIQQKNFNRSIPAGFLTYPVSQACDITAFKAELVPVGDDQEPMLEQAREIVRTFNSIYGDVLVEPEGVFPPKGQGRIPGLDGNAKMSKSLGNCIYLSDDEDTLRKKVMSMYTDPNHIHVEDPGQVEGNIVFTYLDIFDDDKEKVQELKDHYRAGGLGDVKIKKYLFEVLNKELTPIRERRLEFAKDIPAVYDMLHKGSEKANQVTNQTLHEVKEAMGLNYFE
;
A
#
# COMPACT_ATOMS: atom_id res chain seq x y z
N MET A 1 -30.99 2.28 -7.17
CA MET A 1 -29.77 2.31 -6.36
C MET A 1 -28.69 2.77 -7.31
N THR A 2 -27.95 3.83 -7.00
CA THR A 2 -26.75 4.21 -7.78
C THR A 2 -25.74 3.09 -7.70
N GLU A 3 -25.25 2.66 -8.85
CA GLU A 3 -24.18 1.64 -8.94
C GLU A 3 -22.96 2.11 -8.15
N LYS A 4 -22.39 1.22 -7.33
CA LYS A 4 -21.24 1.57 -6.51
C LYS A 4 -20.00 1.63 -7.39
N LYS A 5 -19.16 2.65 -7.21
CA LYS A 5 -17.88 2.72 -7.92
C LYS A 5 -16.93 1.63 -7.44
N VAL A 6 -16.29 0.96 -8.39
CA VAL A 6 -15.31 -0.07 -8.11
C VAL A 6 -13.98 0.56 -7.72
N ILE A 7 -13.42 0.11 -6.60
CA ILE A 7 -12.10 0.48 -6.12
C ILE A 7 -11.17 -0.72 -6.21
N LEU A 8 -9.97 -0.52 -6.75
CA LEU A 8 -8.89 -1.49 -6.64
C LEU A 8 -7.73 -0.90 -5.85
N THR A 9 -7.22 -1.68 -4.92
CA THR A 9 -6.00 -1.36 -4.16
C THR A 9 -5.35 -2.63 -3.66
N GLY A 10 -4.10 -2.57 -3.20
CA GLY A 10 -3.42 -3.74 -2.65
C GLY A 10 -2.01 -3.45 -2.18
N ASP A 11 -1.39 -4.45 -1.56
CA ASP A 11 -0.01 -4.39 -1.11
C ASP A 11 0.74 -5.66 -1.48
N ARG A 12 2.04 -5.54 -1.76
CA ARG A 12 2.92 -6.69 -1.99
C ARG A 12 3.26 -7.38 -0.67
N PRO A 13 3.13 -8.72 -0.57
CA PRO A 13 3.46 -9.46 0.63
C PRO A 13 4.98 -9.65 0.76
N THR A 14 5.69 -8.59 1.15
CA THR A 14 7.14 -8.57 1.35
C THR A 14 7.53 -8.39 2.82
N GLY A 15 6.68 -8.80 3.73
CA GLY A 15 6.76 -8.68 5.20
C GLY A 15 5.56 -7.96 5.78
N HIS A 16 5.54 -7.80 7.10
CA HIS A 16 4.48 -7.10 7.83
C HIS A 16 4.24 -5.68 7.31
N LEU A 17 3.02 -5.17 7.47
CA LEU A 17 2.72 -3.78 7.19
C LEU A 17 3.13 -2.90 8.38
N HIS A 18 3.53 -1.68 8.08
CA HIS A 18 3.97 -0.70 9.07
C HIS A 18 3.04 0.52 9.12
N ILE A 19 3.20 1.38 10.12
CA ILE A 19 2.34 2.56 10.30
C ILE A 19 2.38 3.51 9.10
N GLY A 20 3.43 3.48 8.27
CA GLY A 20 3.47 4.21 6.99
C GLY A 20 2.42 3.73 5.99
N HIS A 21 2.18 2.40 5.88
CA HIS A 21 1.06 1.86 5.09
C HIS A 21 -0.28 2.24 5.72
N TYR A 22 -0.35 2.22 7.06
CA TYR A 22 -1.57 2.53 7.80
C TYR A 22 -2.06 3.94 7.50
N VAL A 23 -1.21 4.94 7.68
CA VAL A 23 -1.55 6.35 7.44
C VAL A 23 -1.65 6.65 5.94
N GLY A 24 -0.73 6.11 5.14
CA GLY A 24 -0.67 6.42 3.71
C GLY A 24 -1.79 5.80 2.88
N SER A 25 -2.45 4.73 3.36
CA SER A 25 -3.42 4.00 2.54
C SER A 25 -4.50 3.28 3.36
N LEU A 26 -4.15 2.46 4.37
CA LEU A 26 -5.10 1.54 4.99
C LEU A 26 -6.24 2.28 5.72
N LYS A 27 -5.95 3.38 6.41
CA LYS A 27 -7.00 4.21 7.05
C LYS A 27 -8.06 4.68 6.04
N GLU A 28 -7.63 5.13 4.87
CA GLU A 28 -8.54 5.60 3.83
C GLU A 28 -9.33 4.43 3.21
N ARG A 29 -8.70 3.27 3.00
CA ARG A 29 -9.39 2.06 2.53
C ARG A 29 -10.53 1.66 3.47
N VAL A 30 -10.29 1.63 4.78
CA VAL A 30 -11.32 1.33 5.79
C VAL A 30 -12.44 2.37 5.78
N LYS A 31 -12.09 3.65 5.66
CA LYS A 31 -13.09 4.72 5.56
C LYS A 31 -13.93 4.62 4.30
N MET A 32 -13.32 4.37 3.15
CA MET A 32 -14.03 4.18 1.88
C MET A 32 -14.96 2.96 1.95
N GLN A 33 -14.48 1.82 2.45
CA GLN A 33 -15.27 0.63 2.71
C GLN A 33 -16.51 0.94 3.56
N ASN A 34 -16.32 1.61 4.70
CA ASN A 34 -17.40 1.88 5.65
C ASN A 34 -18.38 2.96 5.19
N SER A 35 -18.02 3.75 4.17
CA SER A 35 -18.93 4.71 3.57
C SER A 35 -20.10 4.06 2.84
N GLY A 36 -19.98 2.78 2.45
CA GLY A 36 -20.97 2.03 1.67
C GLY A 36 -21.18 2.50 0.24
N LYS A 37 -20.38 3.48 -0.23
CA LYS A 37 -20.49 4.09 -1.57
C LYS A 37 -19.72 3.34 -2.65
N TYR A 38 -18.82 2.43 -2.26
CA TYR A 38 -17.87 1.77 -3.13
C TYR A 38 -18.00 0.26 -3.06
N ASP A 39 -17.49 -0.44 -4.08
CA ASP A 39 -17.23 -1.89 -4.11
C ASP A 39 -15.73 -2.12 -4.11
N PRO A 40 -15.10 -2.35 -2.94
CA PRO A 40 -13.65 -2.43 -2.84
C PRO A 40 -13.12 -3.83 -3.12
N TYR A 41 -12.15 -3.93 -4.03
CA TYR A 41 -11.31 -5.09 -4.27
C TYR A 41 -9.91 -4.81 -3.70
N ILE A 42 -9.48 -5.65 -2.77
CA ILE A 42 -8.23 -5.46 -2.01
C ILE A 42 -7.31 -6.64 -2.26
N MET A 43 -6.27 -6.40 -3.02
CA MET A 43 -5.35 -7.42 -3.51
C MET A 43 -4.17 -7.64 -2.56
N ILE A 44 -3.80 -8.90 -2.35
CA ILE A 44 -2.47 -9.27 -1.89
C ILE A 44 -1.67 -9.63 -3.15
N ALA A 45 -0.74 -8.74 -3.53
CA ALA A 45 -0.06 -8.76 -4.82
C ALA A 45 1.20 -9.64 -4.79
N ASP A 46 1.01 -10.95 -4.67
CA ASP A 46 2.08 -11.94 -4.55
C ASP A 46 2.88 -12.13 -5.85
N GLN A 47 2.24 -12.12 -7.02
CA GLN A 47 2.94 -12.15 -8.31
C GLN A 47 3.79 -10.89 -8.52
N GLN A 48 3.26 -9.72 -8.17
CA GLN A 48 4.03 -8.48 -8.22
C GLN A 48 5.23 -8.50 -7.26
N ALA A 49 5.08 -9.14 -6.11
CA ALA A 49 6.19 -9.29 -5.17
C ALA A 49 7.34 -10.14 -5.73
N LEU A 50 7.06 -11.08 -6.63
CA LEU A 50 8.09 -11.91 -7.25
C LEU A 50 8.98 -11.15 -8.24
N THR A 51 8.57 -10.01 -8.77
CA THR A 51 9.34 -9.24 -9.76
C THR A 51 10.74 -8.85 -9.28
N ASP A 52 10.91 -8.70 -7.98
CA ASP A 52 12.19 -8.40 -7.32
C ASP A 52 12.55 -9.37 -6.17
N ASN A 53 11.74 -10.41 -5.94
CA ASN A 53 11.98 -11.45 -4.93
C ASN A 53 11.88 -12.88 -5.53
N ALA A 54 12.10 -13.05 -6.84
CA ALA A 54 11.95 -14.36 -7.51
C ALA A 54 12.85 -15.46 -6.93
N ARG A 55 13.96 -15.10 -6.27
CA ARG A 55 14.89 -16.04 -5.65
C ARG A 55 14.55 -16.38 -4.20
N ASP A 56 13.53 -15.74 -3.64
CA ASP A 56 13.08 -15.92 -2.26
C ASP A 56 11.53 -16.05 -2.21
N PRO A 57 10.98 -17.11 -2.82
CA PRO A 57 9.53 -17.33 -2.84
C PRO A 57 8.96 -17.64 -1.46
N GLU A 58 9.77 -18.21 -0.56
CA GLU A 58 9.36 -18.50 0.81
C GLU A 58 9.03 -17.24 1.59
N LYS A 59 9.79 -16.17 1.39
CA LYS A 59 9.49 -14.85 1.96
C LYS A 59 8.10 -14.36 1.56
N ILE A 60 7.74 -14.52 0.27
CA ILE A 60 6.43 -14.10 -0.23
C ILE A 60 5.32 -14.96 0.39
N HIS A 61 5.50 -16.27 0.38
CA HIS A 61 4.56 -17.22 0.97
C HIS A 61 4.30 -16.91 2.46
N ASN A 62 5.35 -16.74 3.25
CA ASN A 62 5.24 -16.46 4.68
C ASN A 62 4.67 -15.06 4.97
N SER A 63 4.88 -14.09 4.06
CA SER A 63 4.37 -12.73 4.21
C SER A 63 2.90 -12.58 3.82
N LEU A 64 2.34 -13.47 2.99
CA LEU A 64 0.96 -13.40 2.53
C LEU A 64 -0.02 -13.38 3.70
N ILE A 65 0.08 -14.35 4.59
CA ILE A 65 -0.81 -14.44 5.75
C ILE A 65 -0.60 -13.26 6.72
N GLN A 66 0.62 -12.72 6.82
CA GLN A 66 0.91 -11.57 7.68
C GLN A 66 0.19 -10.32 7.16
N VAL A 67 0.19 -10.09 5.84
CA VAL A 67 -0.55 -8.98 5.22
C VAL A 67 -2.05 -9.16 5.37
N ALA A 68 -2.58 -10.38 5.20
CA ALA A 68 -3.99 -10.66 5.42
C ALA A 68 -4.43 -10.35 6.86
N LEU A 69 -3.64 -10.77 7.85
CA LEU A 69 -3.88 -10.45 9.25
C LEU A 69 -3.82 -8.95 9.53
N ASP A 70 -2.87 -8.24 8.93
CA ASP A 70 -2.76 -6.78 9.08
C ASP A 70 -3.97 -6.06 8.46
N TYR A 71 -4.48 -6.53 7.30
CA TYR A 71 -5.70 -6.01 6.69
C TYR A 71 -6.93 -6.15 7.60
N LEU A 72 -7.15 -7.34 8.13
CA LEU A 72 -8.25 -7.60 9.06
C LEU A 72 -8.08 -6.79 10.36
N ALA A 73 -6.86 -6.68 10.85
CA ALA A 73 -6.54 -5.96 12.09
C ALA A 73 -6.86 -4.46 12.01
N VAL A 74 -6.58 -3.82 10.87
CA VAL A 74 -6.92 -2.39 10.69
C VAL A 74 -8.40 -2.14 10.46
N GLY A 75 -9.21 -3.20 10.25
CA GLY A 75 -10.67 -3.11 10.13
C GLY A 75 -11.19 -3.27 8.69
N LEU A 76 -10.40 -3.82 7.78
CA LEU A 76 -10.94 -4.28 6.51
C LEU A 76 -11.83 -5.51 6.77
N ASP A 77 -13.05 -5.43 6.29
CA ASP A 77 -14.15 -6.36 6.55
C ASP A 77 -14.45 -7.16 5.28
N PRO A 78 -14.25 -8.49 5.26
CA PRO A 78 -14.49 -9.32 4.09
C PRO A 78 -15.96 -9.37 3.64
N GLU A 79 -16.90 -8.98 4.50
CA GLU A 79 -18.32 -8.85 4.11
C GLU A 79 -18.59 -7.56 3.31
N LYS A 80 -17.70 -6.57 3.39
CA LYS A 80 -17.83 -5.27 2.71
C LYS A 80 -16.82 -5.07 1.59
N SER A 81 -15.70 -5.78 1.64
CA SER A 81 -14.60 -5.69 0.69
C SER A 81 -14.20 -7.07 0.22
N THR A 82 -13.89 -7.23 -1.05
CA THR A 82 -13.34 -8.47 -1.58
C THR A 82 -11.84 -8.50 -1.40
N ILE A 83 -11.35 -9.27 -0.42
CA ILE A 83 -9.91 -9.45 -0.17
C ILE A 83 -9.45 -10.74 -0.87
N TYR A 84 -8.46 -10.64 -1.76
CA TYR A 84 -8.07 -11.76 -2.62
C TYR A 84 -6.56 -11.81 -2.86
N VAL A 85 -6.10 -12.95 -3.39
CA VAL A 85 -4.69 -13.21 -3.74
C VAL A 85 -4.51 -13.10 -5.25
N GLN A 86 -3.58 -12.28 -5.70
CA GLN A 86 -3.35 -11.97 -7.12
C GLN A 86 -3.08 -13.24 -7.96
N SER A 87 -2.22 -14.15 -7.48
CA SER A 87 -1.88 -15.39 -8.20
C SER A 87 -3.05 -16.35 -8.39
N GLN A 88 -4.13 -16.14 -7.65
CA GLN A 88 -5.35 -16.97 -7.77
C GLN A 88 -6.29 -16.45 -8.86
N ILE A 89 -5.90 -15.43 -9.64
CA ILE A 89 -6.71 -14.81 -10.70
C ILE A 89 -6.05 -15.04 -12.07
N PRO A 90 -6.30 -16.18 -12.74
CA PRO A 90 -5.67 -16.51 -14.02
C PRO A 90 -5.92 -15.51 -15.14
N ALA A 91 -7.08 -14.86 -15.17
CA ALA A 91 -7.44 -13.85 -16.15
C ALA A 91 -6.40 -12.72 -16.27
N LEU A 92 -5.73 -12.35 -15.16
CA LEU A 92 -4.70 -11.31 -15.15
C LEU A 92 -3.51 -11.67 -16.04
N SER A 93 -3.12 -12.94 -16.06
CA SER A 93 -2.00 -13.41 -16.88
C SER A 93 -2.34 -13.39 -18.39
N GLU A 94 -3.57 -13.72 -18.74
CA GLU A 94 -4.03 -13.68 -20.13
C GLU A 94 -4.17 -12.23 -20.60
N LEU A 95 -4.78 -11.34 -19.82
CA LEU A 95 -4.84 -9.91 -20.10
C LEU A 95 -3.44 -9.30 -20.25
N ASN A 96 -2.50 -9.69 -19.41
CA ASN A 96 -1.12 -9.21 -19.50
C ASN A 96 -0.48 -9.55 -20.85
N MET A 97 -0.73 -10.74 -21.38
CA MET A 97 -0.26 -11.12 -22.72
C MET A 97 -0.83 -10.19 -23.80
N TYR A 98 -2.12 -9.86 -23.73
CA TYR A 98 -2.74 -8.95 -24.69
C TYR A 98 -2.21 -7.53 -24.56
N PHE A 99 -2.09 -7.00 -23.37
CA PHE A 99 -1.65 -5.62 -23.12
C PHE A 99 -0.18 -5.38 -23.42
N LEU A 100 0.68 -6.39 -23.27
CA LEU A 100 2.08 -6.32 -23.67
C LEU A 100 2.25 -5.99 -25.16
N ASN A 101 1.26 -6.33 -26.01
CA ASN A 101 1.28 -5.98 -27.44
C ASN A 101 0.85 -4.52 -27.73
N LEU A 102 0.34 -3.80 -26.71
CA LEU A 102 -0.09 -2.42 -26.84
C LEU A 102 0.95 -1.40 -26.31
N VAL A 103 2.05 -1.89 -25.75
CA VAL A 103 3.09 -1.04 -25.12
C VAL A 103 4.45 -1.37 -25.69
N THR A 104 5.24 -0.34 -25.99
CA THR A 104 6.62 -0.53 -26.46
C THR A 104 7.60 -0.62 -25.29
N VAL A 105 8.69 -1.38 -25.47
CA VAL A 105 9.81 -1.46 -24.49
C VAL A 105 10.32 -0.05 -24.17
N SER A 106 10.49 0.78 -25.17
CA SER A 106 10.95 2.17 -25.03
C SER A 106 10.01 3.03 -24.15
N ARG A 107 8.69 2.74 -24.14
CA ARG A 107 7.74 3.43 -23.27
C ARG A 107 7.89 2.96 -21.81
N LEU A 108 8.10 1.67 -21.58
CA LEU A 108 8.34 1.10 -20.26
C LEU A 108 9.63 1.64 -19.63
N GLU A 109 10.73 1.67 -20.38
CA GLU A 109 12.02 2.23 -19.95
C GLU A 109 11.95 3.71 -19.57
N ARG A 110 11.03 4.46 -20.17
CA ARG A 110 10.83 5.90 -19.87
C ARG A 110 9.90 6.16 -18.70
N ASN A 111 9.22 5.14 -18.16
CA ASN A 111 8.36 5.34 -16.98
C ASN A 111 9.23 5.82 -15.79
N PRO A 112 8.93 7.00 -15.19
CA PRO A 112 9.77 7.58 -14.15
C PRO A 112 9.96 6.70 -12.92
N THR A 113 8.89 5.99 -12.50
CA THR A 113 8.94 5.10 -11.33
C THR A 113 9.82 3.89 -11.61
N VAL A 114 9.63 3.20 -12.75
CA VAL A 114 10.47 2.07 -13.17
C VAL A 114 11.93 2.49 -13.25
N LYS A 115 12.21 3.65 -13.84
CA LYS A 115 13.58 4.17 -13.99
C LYS A 115 14.23 4.43 -12.62
N ALA A 116 13.51 5.04 -11.69
CA ALA A 116 14.02 5.30 -10.35
C ALA A 116 14.28 4.00 -9.57
N GLU A 117 13.39 3.01 -9.67
CA GLU A 117 13.53 1.73 -9.02
C GLU A 117 14.67 0.87 -9.59
N ILE A 118 14.88 0.89 -10.91
CA ILE A 118 16.04 0.23 -11.55
C ILE A 118 17.35 0.77 -10.99
N GLN A 119 17.45 2.10 -10.80
CA GLN A 119 18.62 2.73 -10.21
C GLN A 119 18.82 2.34 -8.74
N GLN A 120 17.75 2.36 -7.94
CA GLN A 120 17.80 1.99 -6.52
C GLN A 120 18.21 0.53 -6.30
N LYS A 121 17.77 -0.38 -7.18
CA LYS A 121 18.06 -1.82 -7.07
C LYS A 121 19.38 -2.24 -7.72
N ASN A 122 20.10 -1.31 -8.33
CA ASN A 122 21.40 -1.57 -8.98
C ASN A 122 21.37 -2.73 -10.01
N PHE A 123 20.28 -2.89 -10.76
CA PHE A 123 20.17 -3.95 -11.78
C PHE A 123 21.18 -3.79 -12.93
N ASN A 124 21.81 -2.59 -13.07
CA ASN A 124 22.71 -2.27 -14.17
C ASN A 124 22.06 -2.59 -15.54
N ARG A 125 22.69 -3.51 -16.32
CA ARG A 125 22.17 -3.96 -17.63
C ARG A 125 21.35 -5.25 -17.56
N SER A 126 21.28 -5.89 -16.39
CA SER A 126 20.57 -7.18 -16.21
C SER A 126 19.22 -6.99 -15.53
N ILE A 127 18.33 -6.25 -16.18
CA ILE A 127 16.99 -6.00 -15.66
C ILE A 127 16.13 -7.24 -15.93
N PRO A 128 15.49 -7.85 -14.91
CA PRO A 128 14.53 -8.93 -15.15
C PRO A 128 13.37 -8.45 -16.01
N ALA A 129 12.94 -9.26 -16.99
CA ALA A 129 11.84 -8.88 -17.89
C ALA A 129 10.56 -8.54 -17.11
N GLY A 130 10.20 -9.36 -16.09
CA GLY A 130 9.05 -9.09 -15.24
C GLY A 130 9.15 -7.76 -14.48
N PHE A 131 10.38 -7.33 -14.10
CA PHE A 131 10.59 -6.03 -13.48
C PHE A 131 10.42 -4.86 -14.47
N LEU A 132 10.78 -5.04 -15.73
CA LEU A 132 10.55 -4.02 -16.76
C LEU A 132 9.05 -3.91 -17.11
N THR A 133 8.34 -5.04 -17.15
CA THR A 133 6.96 -5.14 -17.63
C THR A 133 5.89 -5.04 -16.55
N TYR A 134 6.26 -4.96 -15.25
CA TYR A 134 5.26 -4.91 -14.17
C TYR A 134 4.23 -3.78 -14.29
N PRO A 135 4.51 -2.60 -14.92
CA PRO A 135 3.48 -1.59 -15.12
C PRO A 135 2.31 -2.07 -15.99
N VAL A 136 2.58 -3.00 -16.92
CA VAL A 136 1.52 -3.63 -17.73
C VAL A 136 0.71 -4.62 -16.88
N SER A 137 1.38 -5.41 -16.06
CA SER A 137 0.72 -6.30 -15.11
C SER A 137 -0.16 -5.52 -14.12
N GLN A 138 0.32 -4.39 -13.60
CA GLN A 138 -0.47 -3.51 -12.74
C GLN A 138 -1.68 -2.91 -13.47
N ALA A 139 -1.55 -2.58 -14.76
CA ALA A 139 -2.69 -2.16 -15.56
C ALA A 139 -3.73 -3.27 -15.72
N CYS A 140 -3.29 -4.55 -15.83
CA CYS A 140 -4.21 -5.69 -15.84
C CYS A 140 -4.95 -5.84 -14.51
N ASP A 141 -4.24 -5.70 -13.37
CA ASP A 141 -4.87 -5.73 -12.05
C ASP A 141 -6.02 -4.73 -11.95
N ILE A 142 -5.83 -3.51 -12.46
CA ILE A 142 -6.81 -2.42 -12.41
C ILE A 142 -7.98 -2.67 -13.37
N THR A 143 -7.66 -2.98 -14.61
CA THR A 143 -8.66 -3.02 -15.70
C THR A 143 -9.50 -4.29 -15.68
N ALA A 144 -8.98 -5.40 -15.15
CA ALA A 144 -9.73 -6.65 -15.01
C ALA A 144 -10.98 -6.51 -14.13
N PHE A 145 -10.96 -5.59 -13.19
CA PHE A 145 -12.11 -5.25 -12.34
C PHE A 145 -12.91 -4.05 -12.87
N LYS A 146 -12.50 -3.46 -14.00
CA LYS A 146 -13.02 -2.17 -14.49
C LYS A 146 -13.01 -1.10 -13.40
N ALA A 147 -11.93 -1.09 -12.59
CA ALA A 147 -11.81 -0.20 -11.46
C ALA A 147 -11.80 1.26 -11.90
N GLU A 148 -12.75 2.03 -11.36
CA GLU A 148 -12.88 3.46 -11.62
C GLU A 148 -11.94 4.27 -10.73
N LEU A 149 -11.65 3.78 -9.51
CA LEU A 149 -10.85 4.49 -8.52
C LEU A 149 -9.71 3.61 -7.99
N VAL A 150 -8.53 4.19 -7.90
CA VAL A 150 -7.33 3.51 -7.39
C VAL A 150 -6.68 4.38 -6.30
N PRO A 151 -6.90 4.07 -5.01
CA PRO A 151 -6.22 4.75 -3.91
C PRO A 151 -4.73 4.42 -3.91
N VAL A 152 -3.89 5.42 -4.16
CA VAL A 152 -2.42 5.28 -4.31
C VAL A 152 -1.67 6.48 -3.77
N GLY A 153 -0.38 6.30 -3.48
CA GLY A 153 0.52 7.41 -3.21
C GLY A 153 0.93 8.16 -4.49
N ASP A 154 1.41 9.40 -4.34
CA ASP A 154 1.81 10.27 -5.47
C ASP A 154 2.83 9.65 -6.42
N ASP A 155 3.69 8.76 -5.90
CA ASP A 155 4.70 8.04 -6.68
C ASP A 155 4.12 7.01 -7.66
N GLN A 156 2.82 6.68 -7.55
CA GLN A 156 2.12 5.74 -8.42
C GLN A 156 1.40 6.42 -9.60
N GLU A 157 1.35 7.74 -9.68
CA GLU A 157 0.72 8.44 -10.81
C GLU A 157 1.28 8.01 -12.18
N PRO A 158 2.61 7.82 -12.38
CA PRO A 158 3.13 7.30 -13.64
C PRO A 158 2.65 5.90 -14.01
N MET A 159 2.28 5.07 -13.03
CA MET A 159 1.70 3.74 -13.24
C MET A 159 0.24 3.84 -13.68
N LEU A 160 -0.52 4.72 -13.06
CA LEU A 160 -1.90 4.97 -13.46
C LEU A 160 -1.97 5.56 -14.88
N GLU A 161 -1.07 6.49 -15.22
CA GLU A 161 -1.02 7.00 -16.59
C GLU A 161 -0.67 5.91 -17.60
N GLN A 162 0.23 4.99 -17.26
CA GLN A 162 0.51 3.83 -18.11
C GLN A 162 -0.74 2.95 -18.29
N ALA A 163 -1.55 2.74 -17.24
CA ALA A 163 -2.79 2.00 -17.33
C ALA A 163 -3.81 2.72 -18.22
N ARG A 164 -3.97 4.03 -18.08
CA ARG A 164 -4.85 4.85 -18.93
C ARG A 164 -4.44 4.81 -20.39
N GLU A 165 -3.13 4.89 -20.69
CA GLU A 165 -2.59 4.76 -22.04
C GLU A 165 -2.97 3.41 -22.68
N ILE A 166 -2.87 2.31 -21.90
CA ILE A 166 -3.26 0.97 -22.36
C ILE A 166 -4.76 0.92 -22.64
N VAL A 167 -5.59 1.44 -21.74
CA VAL A 167 -7.04 1.50 -21.89
C VAL A 167 -7.43 2.27 -23.16
N ARG A 168 -6.90 3.48 -23.35
CA ARG A 168 -7.17 4.30 -24.53
C ARG A 168 -6.72 3.61 -25.81
N THR A 169 -5.55 2.98 -25.80
CA THR A 169 -5.05 2.23 -26.96
C THR A 169 -5.96 1.04 -27.28
N PHE A 170 -6.31 0.25 -26.28
CA PHE A 170 -7.21 -0.90 -26.43
C PHE A 170 -8.56 -0.46 -26.99
N ASN A 171 -9.20 0.50 -26.33
CA ASN A 171 -10.55 0.96 -26.72
C ASN A 171 -10.56 1.60 -28.12
N SER A 172 -9.47 2.27 -28.53
CA SER A 172 -9.37 2.86 -29.87
C SER A 172 -9.27 1.81 -30.99
N ILE A 173 -8.74 0.61 -30.68
CA ILE A 173 -8.56 -0.47 -31.67
C ILE A 173 -9.76 -1.41 -31.69
N TYR A 174 -10.27 -1.79 -30.50
CA TYR A 174 -11.21 -2.89 -30.31
C TYR A 174 -12.60 -2.46 -29.87
N GLY A 175 -12.82 -1.16 -29.54
CA GLY A 175 -14.07 -0.64 -29.01
C GLY A 175 -14.05 -0.42 -27.51
N ASP A 176 -15.05 0.28 -26.99
CA ASP A 176 -15.15 0.72 -25.59
C ASP A 176 -15.49 -0.46 -24.65
N VAL A 177 -14.47 -1.12 -24.14
CA VAL A 177 -14.58 -2.27 -23.21
C VAL A 177 -14.02 -1.95 -21.85
N LEU A 178 -12.85 -1.30 -21.81
CA LEU A 178 -12.09 -1.03 -20.58
C LEU A 178 -12.40 0.37 -20.03
N VAL A 179 -12.30 0.51 -18.71
CA VAL A 179 -12.56 1.77 -17.99
C VAL A 179 -11.23 2.44 -17.62
N GLU A 180 -11.11 3.75 -17.87
CA GLU A 180 -9.94 4.53 -17.45
C GLU A 180 -9.99 4.75 -15.93
N PRO A 181 -8.92 4.37 -15.18
CA PRO A 181 -8.88 4.54 -13.75
C PRO A 181 -8.53 5.99 -13.36
N GLU A 182 -9.15 6.45 -12.26
CA GLU A 182 -8.82 7.70 -11.59
C GLU A 182 -8.04 7.42 -10.30
N GLY A 183 -6.93 8.15 -10.08
CA GLY A 183 -6.14 8.06 -8.84
C GLY A 183 -6.81 8.80 -7.70
N VAL A 184 -6.87 8.17 -6.52
CA VAL A 184 -7.27 8.83 -5.27
C VAL A 184 -6.03 9.00 -4.42
N PHE A 185 -5.56 10.24 -4.28
CA PHE A 185 -4.32 10.56 -3.58
C PHE A 185 -4.61 11.07 -2.16
N PRO A 186 -3.74 10.75 -1.18
CA PRO A 186 -3.84 11.33 0.14
C PRO A 186 -3.61 12.86 0.09
N PRO A 187 -4.13 13.61 1.06
CA PRO A 187 -3.85 15.03 1.15
C PRO A 187 -2.34 15.30 1.16
N LYS A 188 -1.91 16.39 0.49
CA LYS A 188 -0.49 16.77 0.41
C LYS A 188 0.17 16.79 1.79
N GLY A 189 1.31 16.10 1.92
CA GLY A 189 2.08 16.01 3.16
C GLY A 189 1.66 14.87 4.12
N GLN A 190 0.57 14.15 3.87
CA GLN A 190 0.12 13.05 4.73
C GLN A 190 0.51 11.65 4.22
N GLY A 191 0.95 11.54 2.97
CA GLY A 191 1.23 10.24 2.34
C GLY A 191 2.60 9.61 2.67
N ARG A 192 3.51 10.34 3.32
CA ARG A 192 4.88 9.86 3.59
C ARG A 192 5.28 10.14 5.02
N ILE A 193 5.52 9.07 5.79
CA ILE A 193 6.04 9.17 7.15
C ILE A 193 7.56 8.91 7.10
N PRO A 194 8.40 9.75 7.76
CA PRO A 194 9.82 9.47 7.90
C PRO A 194 10.05 8.21 8.73
N GLY A 195 11.16 7.52 8.49
CA GLY A 195 11.60 6.40 9.32
C GLY A 195 12.07 6.88 10.70
N LEU A 196 12.33 5.92 11.59
CA LEU A 196 12.78 6.21 12.96
C LEU A 196 14.13 6.96 13.02
N ASP A 197 14.92 6.85 11.97
CA ASP A 197 16.25 7.48 11.79
C ASP A 197 16.17 8.95 11.34
N GLY A 198 14.99 9.44 10.96
CA GLY A 198 14.78 10.81 10.50
C GLY A 198 15.32 11.15 9.11
N ASN A 199 16.05 10.25 8.46
CA ASN A 199 16.79 10.54 7.23
C ASN A 199 16.06 10.10 5.95
N ALA A 200 15.22 9.09 6.03
CA ALA A 200 14.58 8.50 4.87
C ALA A 200 13.11 8.18 5.14
N LYS A 201 12.36 7.95 4.07
CA LYS A 201 11.01 7.37 4.15
C LYS A 201 11.08 6.06 4.94
N MET A 202 10.06 5.81 5.77
CA MET A 202 9.88 4.53 6.45
C MET A 202 9.91 3.39 5.44
N SER A 203 10.79 2.41 5.66
CA SER A 203 11.01 1.28 4.75
C SER A 203 11.42 0.02 5.48
N LYS A 204 10.81 -1.11 5.09
CA LYS A 204 11.16 -2.44 5.63
C LYS A 204 12.64 -2.78 5.41
N SER A 205 13.17 -2.44 4.22
CA SER A 205 14.57 -2.73 3.87
C SER A 205 15.61 -1.96 4.68
N LEU A 206 15.22 -0.79 5.22
CA LEU A 206 16.08 0.02 6.08
C LEU A 206 15.95 -0.33 7.57
N GLY A 207 14.97 -1.16 7.94
CA GLY A 207 14.73 -1.53 9.34
C GLY A 207 14.25 -0.36 10.22
N ASN A 208 13.85 0.77 9.63
CA ASN A 208 13.45 1.99 10.32
C ASN A 208 11.93 2.12 10.52
N CYS A 209 11.24 0.97 10.67
CA CYS A 209 9.78 0.88 10.70
C CYS A 209 9.22 0.59 12.11
N ILE A 210 8.02 1.12 12.39
CA ILE A 210 7.10 0.59 13.40
C ILE A 210 6.07 -0.26 12.67
N TYR A 211 6.02 -1.56 12.97
CA TYR A 211 5.05 -2.49 12.38
C TYR A 211 3.72 -2.44 13.11
N LEU A 212 2.62 -2.73 12.41
CA LEU A 212 1.29 -2.86 13.02
C LEU A 212 1.23 -4.02 14.02
N SER A 213 2.12 -5.01 13.84
CA SER A 213 2.26 -6.19 14.68
C SER A 213 3.25 -6.03 15.85
N ASP A 214 3.93 -4.90 15.97
CA ASP A 214 4.88 -4.68 17.08
C ASP A 214 4.12 -4.72 18.42
N ASP A 215 4.63 -5.49 19.37
CA ASP A 215 4.11 -5.48 20.74
C ASP A 215 4.45 -4.15 21.46
N GLU A 216 3.86 -3.97 22.64
CA GLU A 216 4.03 -2.72 23.39
C GLU A 216 5.49 -2.44 23.74
N ASP A 217 6.25 -3.47 24.14
CA ASP A 217 7.65 -3.32 24.51
C ASP A 217 8.53 -2.98 23.29
N THR A 218 8.27 -3.60 22.17
CA THR A 218 8.94 -3.31 20.89
C THR A 218 8.61 -1.89 20.42
N LEU A 219 7.34 -1.50 20.47
CA LEU A 219 6.92 -0.14 20.15
C LEU A 219 7.64 0.88 21.04
N ARG A 220 7.68 0.64 22.36
CA ARG A 220 8.37 1.51 23.34
C ARG A 220 9.84 1.66 22.99
N LYS A 221 10.56 0.56 22.74
CA LYS A 221 11.97 0.57 22.35
C LYS A 221 12.19 1.38 21.07
N LYS A 222 11.37 1.16 20.05
CA LYS A 222 11.44 1.88 18.78
C LYS A 222 11.19 3.37 18.94
N VAL A 223 10.17 3.77 19.68
CA VAL A 223 9.88 5.19 19.94
C VAL A 223 11.01 5.86 20.73
N MET A 224 11.53 5.18 21.74
CA MET A 224 12.66 5.72 22.52
C MET A 224 13.95 5.85 21.71
N SER A 225 14.14 5.08 20.63
CA SER A 225 15.27 5.16 19.73
C SER A 225 15.11 6.18 18.59
N MET A 226 13.94 6.82 18.45
CA MET A 226 13.68 7.79 17.38
C MET A 226 14.66 8.96 17.40
N TYR A 227 15.04 9.38 16.19
CA TYR A 227 15.87 10.57 16.00
C TYR A 227 15.15 11.82 16.52
N THR A 228 15.92 12.67 17.18
CA THR A 228 15.48 14.00 17.68
C THR A 228 16.51 15.04 17.26
N ASP A 229 16.47 16.23 17.82
CA ASP A 229 17.47 17.28 17.57
C ASP A 229 18.83 16.91 18.17
N PRO A 230 19.89 16.72 17.36
CA PRO A 230 21.21 16.37 17.87
C PRO A 230 21.89 17.50 18.65
N ASN A 231 21.40 18.74 18.55
CA ASN A 231 21.93 19.90 19.27
C ASN A 231 21.24 20.11 20.62
N HIS A 232 20.13 19.43 20.89
CA HIS A 232 19.40 19.51 22.17
C HIS A 232 20.05 18.58 23.20
N ILE A 233 21.20 19.02 23.75
CA ILE A 233 22.02 18.21 24.67
C ILE A 233 21.50 18.28 26.09
N HIS A 234 21.13 19.47 26.57
CA HIS A 234 20.57 19.68 27.91
C HIS A 234 19.08 20.04 27.80
N VAL A 235 18.31 19.67 28.82
CA VAL A 235 16.86 19.90 28.85
C VAL A 235 16.51 21.39 28.75
N GLU A 236 17.39 22.25 29.29
CA GLU A 236 17.24 23.69 29.29
C GLU A 236 17.55 24.36 27.95
N ASP A 237 18.24 23.63 27.05
CA ASP A 237 18.57 24.17 25.73
C ASP A 237 17.30 24.32 24.87
N PRO A 238 17.20 25.40 24.06
CA PRO A 238 16.17 25.46 23.02
C PRO A 238 16.33 24.35 22.00
N GLY A 239 15.26 23.60 21.77
CA GLY A 239 15.26 22.52 20.79
C GLY A 239 14.66 22.93 19.44
N GLN A 240 15.11 22.28 18.37
CA GLN A 240 14.55 22.45 17.02
C GLN A 240 13.42 21.47 16.77
N VAL A 241 12.23 21.99 16.45
CA VAL A 241 11.04 21.19 16.12
C VAL A 241 11.07 20.73 14.68
N GLU A 242 11.56 21.56 13.77
CA GLU A 242 11.66 21.29 12.35
C GLU A 242 12.70 20.18 12.10
N GLY A 243 12.26 19.08 11.48
CA GLY A 243 13.09 17.89 11.28
C GLY A 243 13.12 16.91 12.46
N ASN A 244 12.53 17.27 13.60
CA ASN A 244 12.35 16.34 14.72
C ASN A 244 11.17 15.39 14.41
N ILE A 245 11.47 14.12 14.17
CA ILE A 245 10.47 13.15 13.74
C ILE A 245 9.44 12.83 14.82
N VAL A 246 9.76 13.00 16.09
CA VAL A 246 8.81 12.79 17.19
C VAL A 246 7.63 13.77 17.06
N PHE A 247 7.89 15.03 16.77
CA PHE A 247 6.82 16.01 16.52
C PHE A 247 6.08 15.75 15.20
N THR A 248 6.77 15.28 14.16
CA THR A 248 6.12 14.87 12.91
C THR A 248 5.09 13.75 13.17
N TYR A 249 5.43 12.78 14.01
CA TYR A 249 4.51 11.69 14.37
C TYR A 249 3.37 12.20 15.27
N LEU A 250 3.63 13.08 16.22
CA LEU A 250 2.57 13.71 17.02
C LEU A 250 1.58 14.50 16.14
N ASP A 251 2.08 15.22 15.13
CA ASP A 251 1.22 15.93 14.18
C ASP A 251 0.28 15.00 13.41
N ILE A 252 0.71 13.77 13.15
CA ILE A 252 -0.04 12.78 12.37
C ILE A 252 -1.03 12.01 13.25
N PHE A 253 -0.59 11.56 14.44
CA PHE A 253 -1.31 10.59 15.24
C PHE A 253 -2.06 11.15 16.43
N ASP A 254 -1.67 12.34 16.93
CA ASP A 254 -2.37 12.95 18.06
C ASP A 254 -3.50 13.84 17.57
N ASP A 255 -4.72 13.61 18.07
CA ASP A 255 -5.89 14.42 17.77
C ASP A 255 -5.88 15.73 18.56
N ASP A 256 -5.16 15.80 19.70
CA ASP A 256 -5.02 17.01 20.54
C ASP A 256 -3.94 17.95 19.96
N LYS A 257 -4.34 18.67 18.91
CA LYS A 257 -3.44 19.60 18.21
C LYS A 257 -2.97 20.77 19.09
N GLU A 258 -3.79 21.19 20.07
CA GLU A 258 -3.44 22.23 21.03
C GLU A 258 -2.30 21.76 21.92
N LYS A 259 -2.41 20.54 22.44
CA LYS A 259 -1.36 19.91 23.24
C LYS A 259 -0.05 19.72 22.49
N VAL A 260 -0.13 19.26 21.24
CA VAL A 260 1.05 19.13 20.39
C VAL A 260 1.72 20.49 20.16
N GLN A 261 0.94 21.55 19.94
CA GLN A 261 1.49 22.88 19.77
C GLN A 261 2.14 23.42 21.05
N GLU A 262 1.53 23.22 22.21
CA GLU A 262 2.13 23.57 23.52
C GLU A 262 3.49 22.86 23.73
N LEU A 263 3.56 21.57 23.38
CA LEU A 263 4.81 20.80 23.49
C LEU A 263 5.89 21.35 22.55
N LYS A 264 5.53 21.71 21.33
CA LYS A 264 6.45 22.34 20.36
C LYS A 264 6.99 23.68 20.87
N ASP A 265 6.12 24.53 21.41
CA ASP A 265 6.51 25.86 21.90
C ASP A 265 7.40 25.72 23.14
N HIS A 266 7.07 24.78 24.04
CA HIS A 266 7.90 24.47 25.20
C HIS A 266 9.27 23.93 24.79
N TYR A 267 9.33 23.04 23.78
CA TYR A 267 10.58 22.48 23.26
C TYR A 267 11.49 23.55 22.64
N ARG A 268 10.90 24.49 21.89
CA ARG A 268 11.64 25.64 21.34
C ARG A 268 12.14 26.62 22.41
N ALA A 269 11.41 26.76 23.50
CA ALA A 269 11.80 27.64 24.59
C ALA A 269 12.88 27.05 25.50
N GLY A 270 13.10 25.75 25.43
CA GLY A 270 13.92 25.02 26.40
C GLY A 270 13.11 24.56 27.62
N GLY A 271 13.59 23.56 28.33
CA GLY A 271 12.93 22.98 29.51
C GLY A 271 12.11 21.71 29.25
N LEU A 272 12.05 21.24 28.02
CA LEU A 272 11.34 20.00 27.64
C LEU A 272 12.31 18.99 27.00
N GLY A 273 12.70 17.97 27.76
CA GLY A 273 13.65 16.95 27.29
C GLY A 273 13.03 15.93 26.34
N ASP A 274 13.84 15.38 25.43
CA ASP A 274 13.47 14.42 24.39
C ASP A 274 12.78 13.15 24.94
N VAL A 275 13.24 12.66 26.08
CA VAL A 275 12.64 11.49 26.74
C VAL A 275 11.17 11.73 27.08
N LYS A 276 10.82 12.95 27.48
CA LYS A 276 9.44 13.30 27.85
C LYS A 276 8.52 13.32 26.63
N ILE A 277 8.95 13.91 25.53
CA ILE A 277 8.15 13.95 24.29
C ILE A 277 8.05 12.55 23.66
N LYS A 278 9.10 11.71 23.74
CA LYS A 278 9.07 10.32 23.27
C LYS A 278 8.11 9.46 24.10
N LYS A 279 8.07 9.64 25.41
CA LYS A 279 7.08 8.97 26.26
C LYS A 279 5.65 9.36 25.89
N TYR A 280 5.41 10.64 25.66
CA TYR A 280 4.10 11.11 25.23
C TYR A 280 3.72 10.54 23.86
N LEU A 281 4.63 10.56 22.88
CA LEU A 281 4.39 9.91 21.58
C LEU A 281 4.10 8.42 21.72
N PHE A 282 4.82 7.73 22.60
CA PHE A 282 4.55 6.31 22.85
C PHE A 282 3.11 6.08 23.34
N GLU A 283 2.60 6.90 24.26
CA GLU A 283 1.21 6.80 24.72
C GLU A 283 0.21 7.02 23.62
N VAL A 284 0.44 8.03 22.74
CA VAL A 284 -0.39 8.31 21.56
C VAL A 284 -0.40 7.13 20.60
N LEU A 285 0.77 6.63 20.22
CA LEU A 285 0.88 5.51 19.29
C LEU A 285 0.35 4.20 19.89
N ASN A 286 0.60 3.96 21.18
CA ASN A 286 0.11 2.76 21.84
C ASN A 286 -1.43 2.73 21.90
N LYS A 287 -2.05 3.87 22.18
CA LYS A 287 -3.52 4.03 22.13
C LYS A 287 -4.08 3.71 20.75
N GLU A 288 -3.45 4.19 19.68
CA GLU A 288 -3.87 3.94 18.29
C GLU A 288 -3.67 2.47 17.88
N LEU A 289 -2.53 1.88 18.25
CA LEU A 289 -2.14 0.55 17.77
C LEU A 289 -2.69 -0.60 18.64
N THR A 290 -3.03 -0.38 19.88
CA THR A 290 -3.55 -1.44 20.77
C THR A 290 -4.77 -2.16 20.18
N PRO A 291 -5.85 -1.48 19.72
CA PRO A 291 -6.99 -2.16 19.14
C PRO A 291 -6.66 -2.90 17.86
N ILE A 292 -5.65 -2.46 17.09
CA ILE A 292 -5.18 -3.16 15.89
C ILE A 292 -4.46 -4.45 16.29
N ARG A 293 -3.56 -4.40 17.28
CA ARG A 293 -2.86 -5.59 17.80
C ARG A 293 -3.82 -6.63 18.37
N GLU A 294 -4.81 -6.19 19.15
CA GLU A 294 -5.80 -7.08 19.75
C GLU A 294 -6.61 -7.81 18.67
N ARG A 295 -7.14 -7.10 17.66
CA ARG A 295 -7.83 -7.73 16.54
C ARG A 295 -6.93 -8.68 15.77
N ARG A 296 -5.66 -8.27 15.53
CA ARG A 296 -4.70 -9.12 14.84
C ARG A 296 -4.45 -10.43 15.56
N LEU A 297 -4.28 -10.39 16.90
CA LEU A 297 -4.11 -11.58 17.71
C LEU A 297 -5.36 -12.47 17.71
N GLU A 298 -6.56 -11.88 17.66
CA GLU A 298 -7.80 -12.64 17.56
C GLU A 298 -7.89 -13.42 16.23
N PHE A 299 -7.66 -12.75 15.10
CA PHE A 299 -7.64 -13.41 13.79
C PHE A 299 -6.51 -14.46 13.67
N ALA A 300 -5.39 -14.24 14.32
CA ALA A 300 -4.27 -15.18 14.31
C ALA A 300 -4.55 -16.50 15.05
N LYS A 301 -5.64 -16.61 15.82
CA LYS A 301 -6.04 -17.85 16.49
C LYS A 301 -6.61 -18.88 15.51
N ASP A 302 -7.13 -18.45 14.36
CA ASP A 302 -7.73 -19.32 13.34
C ASP A 302 -7.21 -18.98 11.94
N ILE A 303 -5.98 -19.34 11.68
CA ILE A 303 -5.34 -19.15 10.37
C ILE A 303 -6.08 -19.87 9.23
N PRO A 304 -6.62 -21.09 9.39
CA PRO A 304 -7.46 -21.70 8.39
C PRO A 304 -8.64 -20.83 7.96
N ALA A 305 -9.35 -20.20 8.88
CA ALA A 305 -10.45 -19.29 8.55
C ALA A 305 -9.99 -18.06 7.74
N VAL A 306 -8.77 -17.55 7.97
CA VAL A 306 -8.19 -16.47 7.16
C VAL A 306 -7.91 -16.95 5.73
N TYR A 307 -7.40 -18.17 5.54
CA TYR A 307 -7.22 -18.74 4.21
C TYR A 307 -8.56 -18.99 3.51
N ASP A 308 -9.59 -19.46 4.20
CA ASP A 308 -10.94 -19.64 3.65
C ASP A 308 -11.53 -18.30 3.19
N MET A 309 -11.32 -17.24 3.93
CA MET A 309 -11.71 -15.87 3.56
C MET A 309 -11.00 -15.43 2.26
N LEU A 310 -9.69 -15.63 2.17
CA LEU A 310 -8.92 -15.31 0.96
C LEU A 310 -9.36 -16.15 -0.25
N HIS A 311 -9.68 -17.40 -0.04
CA HIS A 311 -10.18 -18.30 -1.09
C HIS A 311 -11.52 -17.80 -1.63
N LYS A 312 -12.51 -17.54 -0.77
CA LYS A 312 -13.82 -16.98 -1.15
C LYS A 312 -13.69 -15.64 -1.87
N GLY A 313 -12.81 -14.76 -1.38
CA GLY A 313 -12.52 -13.50 -2.03
C GLY A 313 -11.93 -13.69 -3.43
N SER A 314 -11.03 -14.65 -3.60
CA SER A 314 -10.43 -14.97 -4.89
C SER A 314 -11.45 -15.60 -5.86
N GLU A 315 -12.36 -16.42 -5.39
CA GLU A 315 -13.47 -16.96 -6.22
C GLU A 315 -14.37 -15.81 -6.73
N LYS A 316 -14.76 -14.88 -5.86
CA LYS A 316 -15.56 -13.72 -6.26
C LYS A 316 -14.79 -12.83 -7.24
N ALA A 317 -13.51 -12.58 -7.00
CA ALA A 317 -12.63 -11.83 -7.89
C ALA A 317 -12.52 -12.50 -9.28
N ASN A 318 -12.39 -13.84 -9.32
CA ASN A 318 -12.35 -14.60 -10.57
C ASN A 318 -13.63 -14.46 -11.40
N GLN A 319 -14.81 -14.41 -10.78
CA GLN A 319 -16.06 -14.24 -11.51
C GLN A 319 -16.05 -12.91 -12.28
N VAL A 320 -15.66 -11.82 -11.63
CA VAL A 320 -15.61 -10.49 -12.23
C VAL A 320 -14.54 -10.38 -13.32
N THR A 321 -13.34 -10.87 -13.02
CA THR A 321 -12.21 -10.75 -13.96
C THR A 321 -12.37 -11.64 -15.19
N ASN A 322 -12.96 -12.82 -15.04
CA ASN A 322 -13.28 -13.71 -16.17
C ASN A 322 -14.35 -13.08 -17.09
N GLN A 323 -15.33 -12.35 -16.53
CA GLN A 323 -16.29 -11.63 -17.32
C GLN A 323 -15.61 -10.53 -18.17
N THR A 324 -14.72 -9.74 -17.56
CA THR A 324 -13.94 -8.72 -18.29
C THR A 324 -13.03 -9.35 -19.34
N LEU A 325 -12.37 -10.47 -19.02
CA LEU A 325 -11.53 -11.19 -19.98
C LEU A 325 -12.35 -11.70 -21.17
N HIS A 326 -13.56 -12.22 -20.92
CA HIS A 326 -14.47 -12.66 -21.98
C HIS A 326 -14.81 -11.47 -22.93
N GLU A 327 -15.21 -10.31 -22.38
CA GLU A 327 -15.52 -9.12 -23.16
C GLU A 327 -14.32 -8.61 -23.96
N VAL A 328 -13.11 -8.66 -23.39
CA VAL A 328 -11.86 -8.33 -24.07
C VAL A 328 -11.63 -9.27 -25.26
N LYS A 329 -11.77 -10.59 -25.05
CA LYS A 329 -11.59 -11.60 -26.11
C LYS A 329 -12.67 -11.46 -27.21
N GLU A 330 -13.90 -11.15 -26.84
CA GLU A 330 -14.97 -10.89 -27.79
C GLU A 330 -14.62 -9.69 -28.68
N ALA A 331 -14.23 -8.56 -28.08
CA ALA A 331 -13.84 -7.36 -28.81
C ALA A 331 -12.62 -7.59 -29.74
N MET A 332 -11.69 -8.46 -29.32
CA MET A 332 -10.53 -8.86 -30.13
C MET A 332 -10.84 -9.93 -31.17
N GLY A 333 -12.04 -10.51 -31.19
CA GLY A 333 -12.45 -11.61 -32.08
C GLY A 333 -11.73 -12.94 -31.78
N LEU A 334 -11.41 -13.20 -30.50
CA LEU A 334 -10.69 -14.39 -30.06
C LEU A 334 -11.57 -15.51 -29.48
N ASN A 335 -12.89 -15.30 -29.40
CA ASN A 335 -13.86 -16.31 -28.94
C ASN A 335 -14.28 -17.23 -30.11
N TYR A 336 -13.35 -18.10 -30.55
CA TYR A 336 -13.53 -18.92 -31.77
C TYR A 336 -14.54 -20.06 -31.62
N PHE A 337 -14.89 -20.47 -30.42
CA PHE A 337 -15.65 -21.69 -30.14
C PHE A 337 -16.90 -21.45 -29.28
N GLU A 338 -17.32 -20.21 -29.17
CA GLU A 338 -18.54 -19.79 -28.47
C GLU A 338 -19.72 -19.58 -29.42
#